data_b4b07e7d23016c8bb6a62ab41c22a5ae
#
_entry.id   b4b07e7d23016c8bb6a62ab41c22a5ae
#
_cell.length_a   1.000
_cell.length_b   1.000
_cell.length_c   1.000
_cell.angle_alpha   90.00
_cell.angle_beta   90.00
_cell.angle_gamma   90.00
#
_symmetry.space_group_name_H-M   'P 1'
#
loop_
_entity.id
_entity.type
_entity.pdbx_description
1 polymer ?
#
loop_
_entity_poly.entity_id
_entity_poly.type
_entity_poly.pdbx_seq_one_letter_code
_entity_poly.pdbx_strand_id
1 'polypeptide(L)'
;MITGIHHVAIIVSSEKSVDFYKELGFQEILRKVREYDSIVLLDATGIRLELFVDPSHPPRSEKPEQLGLRHLAIKIDNFDELIKKYNCDTPKYDWLGERYVYIPDPDGLLVEIHE
;
A
#
# COMPACT_ATOMS: atom_id res chain seq x y z
N MET A 1 -18.43 -4.21 19.97
CA MET A 1 -17.61 -5.28 19.30
C MET A 1 -17.23 -4.83 17.90
N ILE A 2 -16.03 -5.18 17.47
CA ILE A 2 -15.57 -4.87 16.12
C ILE A 2 -16.37 -5.69 15.11
N THR A 3 -16.80 -5.06 14.03
CA THR A 3 -17.53 -5.73 12.93
C THR A 3 -16.69 -5.81 11.65
N GLY A 4 -15.56 -5.12 11.59
CA GLY A 4 -14.64 -5.14 10.45
C GLY A 4 -13.62 -4.02 10.52
N ILE A 5 -12.77 -3.94 9.51
CA ILE A 5 -11.87 -2.82 9.30
C ILE A 5 -12.57 -1.86 8.33
N HIS A 6 -12.76 -0.61 8.74
CA HIS A 6 -13.42 0.40 7.91
C HIS A 6 -12.49 0.86 6.77
N HIS A 7 -11.26 1.24 7.10
CA HIS A 7 -10.24 1.63 6.13
C HIS A 7 -8.86 1.65 6.77
N VAL A 8 -7.84 1.72 5.94
CA VAL A 8 -6.46 2.01 6.33
C VAL A 8 -6.07 3.34 5.70
N ALA A 9 -5.63 4.28 6.50
CA ALA A 9 -5.21 5.60 6.04
C ALA A 9 -3.69 5.63 5.84
N ILE A 10 -3.26 6.15 4.68
CA ILE A 10 -1.85 6.27 4.31
C ILE A 10 -1.60 7.69 3.82
N ILE A 11 -0.59 8.35 4.37
CA ILE A 11 -0.13 9.65 3.87
C ILE A 11 0.87 9.38 2.74
N VAL A 12 0.64 10.00 1.59
CA VAL A 12 1.49 9.85 0.39
C VAL A 12 1.87 11.23 -0.15
N SER A 13 3.01 11.32 -0.83
CA SER A 13 3.52 12.62 -1.27
C SER A 13 2.96 13.08 -2.60
N SER A 14 2.46 12.19 -3.46
CA SER A 14 2.01 12.56 -4.80
C SER A 14 1.04 11.55 -5.41
N GLU A 15 0.49 11.91 -6.55
CA GLU A 15 -0.38 11.04 -7.36
C GLU A 15 0.33 9.74 -7.83
N LYS A 16 1.65 9.71 -7.85
CA LYS A 16 2.40 8.48 -8.18
C LYS A 16 2.07 7.35 -7.22
N SER A 17 1.84 7.66 -5.94
CA SER A 17 1.43 6.66 -4.95
C SER A 17 0.00 6.18 -5.18
N VAL A 18 -0.89 7.08 -5.60
CA VAL A 18 -2.25 6.69 -5.99
C VAL A 18 -2.19 5.71 -7.16
N ASP A 19 -1.41 6.02 -8.18
CA ASP A 19 -1.24 5.15 -9.34
C ASP A 19 -0.64 3.79 -8.98
N PHE A 20 0.32 3.76 -8.06
CA PHE A 20 0.91 2.53 -7.56
C PHE A 20 -0.16 1.58 -7.00
N TYR A 21 -1.04 2.07 -6.13
CA TYR A 21 -2.09 1.24 -5.55
C TYR A 21 -3.15 0.84 -6.58
N LYS A 22 -3.44 1.70 -7.55
CA LYS A 22 -4.32 1.34 -8.68
C LYS A 22 -3.75 0.20 -9.51
N GLU A 23 -2.45 0.20 -9.76
CA GLU A 23 -1.78 -0.89 -10.47
C GLU A 23 -1.84 -2.22 -9.74
N LEU A 24 -1.93 -2.20 -8.41
CA LEU A 24 -2.12 -3.40 -7.60
C LEU A 24 -3.55 -3.94 -7.66
N GLY A 25 -4.50 -3.18 -8.19
CA GLY A 25 -5.88 -3.60 -8.34
C GLY A 25 -6.90 -2.76 -7.59
N PHE A 26 -6.48 -1.72 -6.87
CA PHE A 26 -7.41 -0.81 -6.22
C PHE A 26 -8.08 0.12 -7.23
N GLN A 27 -9.36 0.42 -6.99
CA GLN A 27 -10.13 1.35 -7.81
C GLN A 27 -10.46 2.60 -7.01
N GLU A 28 -10.25 3.76 -7.61
CA GLU A 28 -10.66 5.02 -7.00
C GLU A 28 -12.17 5.15 -7.03
N ILE A 29 -12.78 5.34 -5.85
CA ILE A 29 -14.24 5.45 -5.72
C ILE A 29 -14.70 6.87 -5.39
N LEU A 30 -13.85 7.68 -4.75
CA LEU A 30 -14.18 9.02 -4.35
C LEU A 30 -12.90 9.82 -4.12
N ARG A 31 -12.96 11.12 -4.40
CA ARG A 31 -11.84 12.04 -4.19
C ARG A 31 -12.39 13.37 -3.64
N LYS A 32 -11.69 13.89 -2.63
CA LYS A 32 -11.98 15.21 -2.08
C LYS A 32 -10.72 16.07 -2.11
N VAL A 33 -10.77 17.15 -2.88
CA VAL A 33 -9.67 18.13 -2.92
C VAL A 33 -9.89 19.17 -1.83
N ARG A 34 -8.88 19.36 -0.97
CA ARG A 34 -8.87 20.40 0.06
C ARG A 34 -7.75 21.39 -0.24
N GLU A 35 -7.70 22.52 0.49
CA GLU A 35 -6.68 23.55 0.27
C GLU A 35 -5.26 23.03 0.47
N TYR A 36 -5.06 22.09 1.42
CA TYR A 36 -3.74 21.62 1.83
C TYR A 36 -3.44 20.18 1.41
N ASP A 37 -4.42 19.42 0.95
CA ASP A 37 -4.23 18.04 0.51
C ASP A 37 -5.36 17.57 -0.40
N SER A 38 -5.27 16.32 -0.85
CA SER A 38 -6.37 15.60 -1.47
C SER A 38 -6.57 14.28 -0.75
N ILE A 39 -7.81 13.90 -0.54
CA ILE A 39 -8.16 12.59 0.02
C ILE A 39 -8.66 11.73 -1.12
N VAL A 40 -8.05 10.56 -1.32
CA VAL A 40 -8.43 9.60 -2.36
C VAL A 40 -8.85 8.30 -1.71
N LEU A 41 -10.09 7.89 -1.92
CA LEU A 41 -10.58 6.59 -1.46
C LEU A 41 -10.40 5.55 -2.56
N LEU A 42 -9.73 4.47 -2.22
CA LEU A 42 -9.47 3.33 -3.10
C LEU A 42 -10.07 2.07 -2.49
N ASP A 43 -10.80 1.30 -3.28
CA ASP A 43 -11.39 0.03 -2.84
C ASP A 43 -10.86 -1.15 -3.66
N ALA A 44 -10.67 -2.28 -2.99
CA ALA A 44 -10.42 -3.58 -3.60
C ALA A 44 -10.92 -4.68 -2.67
N THR A 45 -11.84 -5.51 -3.13
CA THR A 45 -12.27 -6.76 -2.47
C THR A 45 -12.42 -6.67 -0.94
N GLY A 46 -13.23 -5.71 -0.48
CA GLY A 46 -13.47 -5.52 0.96
C GLY A 46 -12.37 -4.77 1.71
N ILE A 47 -11.35 -4.29 1.02
CA ILE A 47 -10.28 -3.47 1.60
C ILE A 47 -10.46 -2.04 1.09
N ARG A 48 -10.42 -1.09 2.00
CA ARG A 48 -10.44 0.34 1.65
C ARG A 48 -9.16 1.01 2.13
N LEU A 49 -8.53 1.75 1.20
CA LEU A 49 -7.44 2.66 1.53
C LEU A 49 -7.95 4.09 1.42
N GLU A 50 -7.56 4.92 2.38
CA GLU A 50 -7.80 6.35 2.34
C GLU A 50 -6.44 7.03 2.22
N LEU A 51 -6.11 7.53 1.02
CA LEU A 51 -4.83 8.15 0.74
C LEU A 51 -4.94 9.66 0.96
N PHE A 52 -4.09 10.19 1.84
CA PHE A 52 -3.94 11.64 2.03
C PHE A 52 -2.74 12.08 1.21
N VAL A 53 -3.00 12.77 0.11
CA VAL A 53 -1.96 13.22 -0.83
C VAL A 53 -1.48 14.60 -0.40
N ASP A 54 -0.30 14.64 0.21
CA ASP A 54 0.29 15.86 0.75
C ASP A 54 1.82 15.76 0.78
N PRO A 55 2.54 16.51 -0.07
CA PRO A 55 4.01 16.44 -0.13
C PRO A 55 4.70 17.14 1.05
N SER A 56 3.96 17.84 1.93
CA SER A 56 4.55 18.64 3.00
C SER A 56 5.00 17.83 4.23
N HIS A 57 4.62 16.56 4.31
CA HIS A 57 5.02 15.70 5.41
C HIS A 57 6.48 15.26 5.30
N PRO A 58 7.16 15.05 6.46
CA PRO A 58 8.52 14.52 6.44
C PRO A 58 8.56 13.13 5.82
N PRO A 59 9.69 12.75 5.18
CA PRO A 59 9.83 11.44 4.57
C PRO A 59 9.70 10.34 5.62
N ARG A 60 9.24 9.17 5.18
CA ARG A 60 9.10 7.99 6.03
C ARG A 60 10.47 7.53 6.52
N SER A 61 10.56 7.19 7.81
CA SER A 61 11.76 6.59 8.38
C SER A 61 11.75 5.08 8.13
N GLU A 62 12.79 4.57 7.48
CA GLU A 62 12.94 3.13 7.24
C GLU A 62 13.74 2.45 8.34
N LYS A 63 14.70 3.16 8.93
CA LYS A 63 15.60 2.64 9.97
C LYS A 63 15.92 3.70 11.01
N PRO A 64 15.87 3.34 12.29
CA PRO A 64 15.38 2.05 12.79
C PRO A 64 13.87 1.87 12.58
N GLU A 65 13.40 0.64 12.59
CA GLU A 65 11.96 0.37 12.60
C GLU A 65 11.33 0.99 13.85
N GLN A 66 10.16 1.59 13.69
CA GLN A 66 9.46 2.29 14.75
C GLN A 66 8.23 1.51 15.23
N LEU A 67 7.79 1.78 16.44
CA LEU A 67 6.57 1.22 16.96
C LEU A 67 5.36 1.65 16.11
N GLY A 68 4.38 0.77 15.99
CA GLY A 68 3.15 1.01 15.24
C GLY A 68 3.02 0.06 14.05
N LEU A 69 2.30 0.51 13.04
CA LEU A 69 2.13 -0.29 11.82
C LEU A 69 3.47 -0.51 11.13
N ARG A 70 3.77 -1.77 10.85
CA ARG A 70 5.02 -2.16 10.19
C ARG A 70 4.89 -2.09 8.67
N HIS A 71 3.83 -2.65 8.12
CA HIS A 71 3.57 -2.67 6.68
C HIS A 71 2.11 -3.03 6.39
N LEU A 72 1.71 -2.85 5.15
CA LEU A 72 0.46 -3.36 4.61
C LEU A 72 0.75 -4.68 3.89
N ALA A 73 -0.04 -5.71 4.15
CA ALA A 73 0.08 -6.99 3.44
C ALA A 73 -1.18 -7.24 2.64
N ILE A 74 -1.03 -7.59 1.36
CA ILE A 74 -2.14 -7.91 0.46
C ILE A 74 -1.88 -9.23 -0.26
N LYS A 75 -2.95 -9.92 -0.60
CA LYS A 75 -2.90 -11.15 -1.39
C LYS A 75 -3.36 -10.86 -2.81
N ILE A 76 -2.64 -11.41 -3.79
CA ILE A 76 -2.93 -11.21 -5.21
C ILE A 76 -2.98 -12.53 -5.96
N ASP A 77 -3.61 -12.53 -7.12
CA ASP A 77 -3.75 -13.71 -7.98
C ASP A 77 -2.76 -13.75 -9.15
N ASN A 78 -2.04 -12.64 -9.39
CA ASN A 78 -1.07 -12.52 -10.48
C ASN A 78 0.37 -12.32 -9.94
N PHE A 79 0.74 -13.08 -8.93
CA PHE A 79 2.00 -12.90 -8.18
C PHE A 79 3.24 -12.92 -9.07
N ASP A 80 3.38 -13.90 -9.96
CA ASP A 80 4.58 -14.02 -10.82
C ASP A 80 4.70 -12.87 -11.83
N GLU A 81 3.58 -12.40 -12.36
CA GLU A 81 3.56 -11.23 -13.25
C GLU A 81 4.02 -9.97 -12.52
N LEU A 82 3.55 -9.79 -11.28
CA LEU A 82 3.88 -8.62 -10.47
C LEU A 82 5.37 -8.60 -10.12
N ILE A 83 5.94 -9.76 -9.78
CA ILE A 83 7.37 -9.89 -9.51
C ILE A 83 8.20 -9.41 -10.70
N LYS A 84 7.83 -9.81 -11.91
CA LYS A 84 8.52 -9.38 -13.14
C LYS A 84 8.37 -7.89 -13.36
N LYS A 85 7.15 -7.38 -13.22
CA LYS A 85 6.84 -5.97 -13.45
C LYS A 85 7.65 -5.04 -12.57
N TYR A 86 7.80 -5.39 -11.29
CA TYR A 86 8.53 -4.58 -10.32
C TYR A 86 9.99 -5.02 -10.13
N ASN A 87 10.46 -5.98 -10.93
CA ASN A 87 11.83 -6.49 -10.87
C ASN A 87 12.22 -6.88 -9.44
N CYS A 88 11.35 -7.61 -8.78
CA CYS A 88 11.55 -8.03 -7.39
C CYS A 88 12.65 -9.07 -7.27
N ASP A 89 13.25 -9.15 -6.08
CA ASP A 89 14.13 -10.24 -5.70
C ASP A 89 13.37 -11.58 -5.70
N THR A 90 14.12 -12.68 -5.60
CA THR A 90 13.54 -14.01 -5.46
C THR A 90 12.58 -14.05 -4.27
N PRO A 91 11.34 -14.51 -4.47
CA PRO A 91 10.37 -14.61 -3.40
C PRO A 91 10.88 -15.44 -2.24
N LYS A 92 10.50 -15.05 -1.04
CA LYS A 92 10.78 -15.77 0.20
C LYS A 92 9.53 -16.49 0.68
N TYR A 93 9.72 -17.40 1.60
CA TYR A 93 8.62 -18.07 2.29
C TYR A 93 8.55 -17.55 3.72
N ASP A 94 7.34 -17.24 4.18
CA ASP A 94 7.12 -16.81 5.55
C ASP A 94 7.06 -18.02 6.52
N TRP A 95 6.80 -17.75 7.79
CA TRP A 95 6.73 -18.80 8.81
C TRP A 95 5.53 -19.74 8.65
N LEU A 96 4.53 -19.34 7.83
CA LEU A 96 3.37 -20.17 7.46
C LEU A 96 3.60 -20.98 6.19
N GLY A 97 4.77 -20.82 5.54
CA GLY A 97 5.08 -21.47 4.27
C GLY A 97 4.47 -20.78 3.05
N GLU A 98 4.01 -19.55 3.18
CA GLU A 98 3.43 -18.77 2.09
C GLU A 98 4.50 -17.94 1.39
N ARG A 99 4.43 -17.88 0.07
CA ARG A 99 5.37 -17.13 -0.77
C ARG A 99 5.03 -15.65 -0.77
N TYR A 100 6.04 -14.79 -0.59
CA TYR A 100 5.84 -13.36 -0.52
C TYR A 100 7.03 -12.56 -1.04
N VAL A 101 6.78 -11.28 -1.36
CA VAL A 101 7.81 -10.26 -1.62
C VAL A 101 7.38 -8.95 -0.98
N TYR A 102 8.33 -8.04 -0.77
CA TYR A 102 8.04 -6.65 -0.43
C TYR A 102 8.22 -5.76 -1.65
N ILE A 103 7.26 -4.90 -1.91
CA ILE A 103 7.37 -3.84 -2.91
C ILE A 103 7.14 -2.52 -2.19
N PRO A 104 8.13 -1.61 -2.16
CA PRO A 104 7.91 -0.29 -1.57
C PRO A 104 6.96 0.52 -2.46
N ASP A 105 6.05 1.27 -1.84
CA ASP A 105 5.33 2.28 -2.58
C ASP A 105 6.28 3.44 -2.94
N PRO A 106 5.87 4.44 -3.74
CA PRO A 106 6.75 5.54 -4.11
C PRO A 106 7.32 6.35 -2.93
N ASP A 107 6.70 6.28 -1.75
CA ASP A 107 7.15 6.98 -0.54
C ASP A 107 7.91 6.06 0.43
N GLY A 108 8.16 4.82 0.04
CA GLY A 108 8.93 3.86 0.82
C GLY A 108 8.14 3.03 1.81
N LEU A 109 6.82 3.14 1.86
CA LEU A 109 6.01 2.22 2.67
C LEU A 109 6.09 0.83 2.04
N LEU A 110 6.53 -0.15 2.83
CA LEU A 110 6.60 -1.52 2.35
C LEU A 110 5.20 -2.10 2.20
N VAL A 111 4.93 -2.65 1.02
CA VAL A 111 3.73 -3.44 0.77
C VAL A 111 4.17 -4.89 0.62
N GLU A 112 3.72 -5.73 1.54
CA GLU A 112 3.98 -7.17 1.48
C GLU A 112 2.96 -7.80 0.55
N ILE A 113 3.46 -8.46 -0.49
CA ILE A 113 2.63 -9.10 -1.51
C ILE A 113 2.67 -10.60 -1.29
N HIS A 114 1.52 -11.20 -1.12
CA HIS A 114 1.34 -12.65 -0.97
C HIS A 114 0.71 -13.27 -2.21
N GLU A 115 1.16 -14.50 -2.49
CA GLU A 115 0.51 -15.36 -3.47
C GLU A 115 -0.85 -15.87 -3.02
#